data_401bc0addfd23231a3933dadb884cc04
#
_entry.id   401bc0addfd23231a3933dadb884cc04
#
_cell.length_a   1.000
_cell.length_b   1.000
_cell.length_c   1.000
_cell.angle_alpha   90.00
_cell.angle_beta   90.00
_cell.angle_gamma   90.00
#
_symmetry.space_group_name_H-M   'P 1'
#
loop_
_entity.id
_entity.type
_entity.pdbx_description
1 polymer ?
#
loop_
_entity_poly.entity_id
_entity_poly.type
_entity_poly.pdbx_seq_one_letter_code
_entity_poly.pdbx_strand_id
1 'polypeptide(L)'
;MRGLQKALALGLGLAVMTAAYAANPASAPKSASSAKAARAATHKPKTAKKAALVKARLLTGRTPPLVATNPKMPALVASTCSACHGMTGISPLGEFPNIAGQGEPYLVKQIEDFRNHTRADPLAKSIMWGMAAMIPRNKIREIALYFASQKGAPGQPANPKLVAAGRKLYMGGEIADHLPACMACHGATGRGLLPWFPRLAGQHQAYVIAQLQAFKDKTRTNDPHAIMRTVAGKLSTAQMTALAAYVHTL
;
A
#
# COMPACT_ATOMS: atom_id res chain seq x y z
N MET A 1 46.44 37.17 32.94
CA MET A 1 47.65 36.42 32.51
C MET A 1 47.17 35.53 31.34
N ARG A 2 47.36 35.97 30.10
CA ARG A 2 48.43 35.59 29.14
C ARG A 2 48.55 34.05 29.02
N GLY A 3 48.18 33.46 27.92
CA GLY A 3 48.88 33.14 26.69
C GLY A 3 47.97 32.30 25.77
N LEU A 4 47.83 32.68 24.62
CA LEU A 4 48.64 32.64 23.40
C LEU A 4 48.48 31.30 22.60
N GLN A 5 47.73 31.44 21.52
CA GLN A 5 47.94 30.96 20.13
C GLN A 5 48.72 29.66 19.93
N LYS A 6 48.14 28.78 19.06
CA LYS A 6 48.85 28.42 17.80
C LYS A 6 47.85 27.83 16.78
N ALA A 7 47.74 28.52 15.66
CA ALA A 7 47.21 28.05 14.40
C ALA A 7 48.20 27.13 13.73
N LEU A 8 47.76 26.13 13.01
CA LEU A 8 48.50 25.54 11.88
C LEU A 8 47.50 25.14 10.79
N ALA A 9 47.61 25.85 9.68
CA ALA A 9 47.04 25.52 8.41
C ALA A 9 48.04 24.66 7.62
N LEU A 10 47.59 23.80 6.76
CA LEU A 10 48.15 23.22 5.53
C LEU A 10 47.28 22.02 5.16
N GLY A 11 46.81 21.75 4.00
CA GLY A 11 47.05 22.24 2.68
C GLY A 11 46.45 21.24 1.68
N LEU A 12 45.90 21.76 0.65
CA LEU A 12 45.58 21.23 -0.71
C LEU A 12 45.71 19.72 -0.96
N GLY A 13 44.71 19.18 -1.64
CA GLY A 13 44.78 17.91 -2.36
C GLY A 13 43.55 17.68 -3.24
N LEU A 14 43.41 18.51 -4.30
CA LEU A 14 42.41 18.32 -5.37
C LEU A 14 42.93 17.21 -6.29
N ALA A 15 42.30 16.06 -6.35
CA ALA A 15 42.50 15.06 -7.40
C ALA A 15 41.19 14.82 -8.15
N VAL A 16 41.08 15.47 -9.31
CA VAL A 16 40.08 15.22 -10.34
C VAL A 16 40.53 13.96 -11.09
N MET A 17 39.75 12.89 -10.97
CA MET A 17 39.88 11.75 -11.89
C MET A 17 38.70 11.77 -12.85
N THR A 18 38.98 12.27 -14.07
CA THR A 18 38.19 12.07 -15.27
C THR A 18 38.41 10.64 -15.79
N ALA A 19 37.42 9.79 -15.73
CA ALA A 19 37.43 8.52 -16.46
C ALA A 19 36.64 8.68 -17.76
N ALA A 20 37.37 8.57 -18.87
CA ALA A 20 36.84 8.59 -20.21
C ALA A 20 35.99 7.35 -20.49
N TYR A 21 34.80 7.57 -21.03
CA TYR A 21 33.91 6.54 -21.53
C TYR A 21 34.31 6.25 -22.99
N ALA A 22 34.95 5.11 -23.24
CA ALA A 22 35.27 4.64 -24.59
C ALA A 22 34.03 3.93 -25.15
N ALA A 23 33.48 4.50 -26.21
CA ALA A 23 32.47 3.89 -27.06
C ALA A 23 33.11 2.78 -27.92
N ASN A 24 32.45 1.63 -28.00
CA ASN A 24 32.79 0.55 -28.89
C ASN A 24 31.69 0.37 -29.94
N PRO A 25 31.99 0.44 -31.25
CA PRO A 25 30.97 0.34 -32.28
C PRO A 25 30.78 -1.09 -32.79
N ALA A 26 29.52 -1.38 -33.03
CA ALA A 26 28.92 -2.25 -34.06
C ALA A 26 29.64 -3.52 -34.53
N SER A 27 28.94 -4.64 -34.47
CA SER A 27 28.96 -5.65 -35.52
C SER A 27 27.57 -6.33 -35.64
N ALA A 28 26.93 -6.07 -36.78
CA ALA A 28 25.72 -6.80 -37.23
C ALA A 28 26.16 -8.09 -37.95
N PRO A 29 25.45 -9.18 -37.83
CA PRO A 29 25.56 -10.28 -38.80
C PRO A 29 24.41 -10.25 -39.81
N LYS A 30 24.84 -10.53 -41.03
CA LYS A 30 24.07 -10.61 -42.26
C LYS A 30 23.08 -11.76 -42.29
N SER A 31 22.00 -11.48 -43.02
CA SER A 31 20.95 -12.41 -43.47
C SER A 31 21.45 -13.70 -44.09
N ALA A 32 20.78 -14.80 -43.83
CA ALA A 32 20.66 -15.92 -44.74
C ALA A 32 19.22 -16.45 -44.75
N SER A 33 18.61 -16.31 -45.89
CA SER A 33 17.37 -16.83 -46.35
C SER A 33 17.43 -18.39 -46.43
N SER A 34 16.42 -19.05 -45.89
CA SER A 34 16.08 -20.38 -46.38
C SER A 34 14.59 -20.68 -46.09
N ALA A 35 13.80 -20.60 -47.12
CA ALA A 35 12.41 -21.00 -47.13
C ALA A 35 12.30 -22.50 -47.03
N LYS A 36 11.49 -23.04 -46.08
CA LYS A 36 10.94 -24.37 -46.20
C LYS A 36 9.50 -24.35 -45.70
N ALA A 37 8.59 -24.51 -46.66
CA ALA A 37 7.17 -24.67 -46.44
C ALA A 37 6.88 -25.93 -45.64
N ALA A 38 6.10 -25.80 -44.57
CA ALA A 38 5.47 -26.93 -43.89
C ALA A 38 4.05 -26.58 -43.46
N ARG A 39 3.11 -27.14 -44.16
CA ARG A 39 1.75 -27.63 -43.83
C ARG A 39 1.03 -26.97 -42.68
N ALA A 40 -0.04 -26.28 -43.03
CA ALA A 40 -1.08 -25.74 -42.12
C ALA A 40 -1.80 -26.90 -41.40
N ALA A 41 -1.67 -26.97 -40.10
CA ALA A 41 -2.59 -27.67 -39.21
C ALA A 41 -3.57 -26.65 -38.63
N THR A 42 -4.84 -26.77 -38.96
CA THR A 42 -5.95 -25.95 -38.50
C THR A 42 -6.18 -26.16 -37.02
N HIS A 43 -5.59 -25.34 -36.18
CA HIS A 43 -5.91 -25.22 -34.76
C HIS A 43 -6.75 -23.95 -34.54
N LYS A 44 -8.07 -24.14 -34.31
CA LYS A 44 -8.96 -23.00 -33.99
C LYS A 44 -8.49 -22.34 -32.70
N PRO A 45 -8.24 -21.04 -32.70
CA PRO A 45 -7.61 -20.39 -31.53
C PRO A 45 -8.63 -20.11 -30.43
N LYS A 46 -8.38 -20.68 -29.26
CA LYS A 46 -8.99 -20.24 -27.98
C LYS A 46 -8.55 -18.81 -27.59
N THR A 47 -7.73 -18.17 -28.41
CA THR A 47 -7.16 -16.81 -28.21
C THR A 47 -8.07 -15.67 -28.64
N ALA A 48 -9.04 -15.91 -29.54
CA ALA A 48 -9.92 -14.85 -30.06
C ALA A 48 -10.85 -14.24 -28.98
N LYS A 49 -11.34 -15.06 -28.04
CA LYS A 49 -12.15 -14.55 -26.91
C LYS A 49 -11.35 -13.69 -25.95
N LYS A 50 -10.08 -14.01 -25.72
CA LYS A 50 -9.19 -13.25 -24.83
C LYS A 50 -8.78 -11.90 -25.44
N ALA A 51 -8.54 -11.87 -26.77
CA ALA A 51 -8.24 -10.62 -27.50
C ALA A 51 -9.43 -9.69 -27.63
N ALA A 52 -10.65 -10.21 -27.81
CA ALA A 52 -11.88 -9.42 -27.83
C ALA A 52 -12.19 -8.77 -26.48
N LEU A 53 -11.94 -9.48 -25.37
CA LEU A 53 -12.08 -8.91 -24.01
C LEU A 53 -11.06 -7.80 -23.74
N VAL A 54 -9.82 -7.93 -24.21
CA VAL A 54 -8.78 -6.90 -24.05
C VAL A 54 -9.11 -5.67 -24.88
N LYS A 55 -9.63 -5.85 -26.11
CA LYS A 55 -10.02 -4.74 -26.98
C LYS A 55 -11.26 -3.99 -26.49
N ALA A 56 -12.24 -4.69 -25.90
CA ALA A 56 -13.39 -4.07 -25.24
C ALA A 56 -12.97 -3.28 -23.99
N ARG A 57 -11.90 -3.70 -23.29
CA ARG A 57 -11.35 -3.04 -22.11
C ARG A 57 -10.70 -1.70 -22.43
N LEU A 58 -10.10 -1.57 -23.62
CA LEU A 58 -9.43 -0.34 -24.07
C LEU A 58 -10.40 0.71 -24.64
N LEU A 59 -11.58 0.28 -25.12
CA LEU A 59 -12.53 1.17 -25.82
C LEU A 59 -13.59 1.78 -24.89
N THR A 60 -13.85 1.20 -23.72
CA THR A 60 -14.94 1.67 -22.85
C THR A 60 -14.51 2.38 -21.57
N GLY A 61 -13.21 2.39 -21.25
CA GLY A 61 -12.72 2.98 -19.99
C GLY A 61 -13.38 2.38 -18.71
N ARG A 62 -14.33 1.46 -18.89
CA ARG A 62 -14.99 0.73 -17.81
C ARG A 62 -14.18 -0.52 -17.51
N THR A 63 -13.43 -0.50 -16.41
CA THR A 63 -13.15 -1.75 -15.73
C THR A 63 -14.51 -2.42 -15.47
N PRO A 64 -14.76 -3.65 -15.97
CA PRO A 64 -15.93 -4.38 -15.52
C PRO A 64 -15.87 -4.39 -13.99
N PRO A 65 -16.98 -4.14 -13.29
CA PRO A 65 -17.01 -4.37 -11.86
C PRO A 65 -16.46 -5.78 -11.69
N LEU A 66 -15.44 -5.94 -10.85
CA LEU A 66 -15.05 -7.25 -10.36
C LEU A 66 -16.34 -7.83 -9.84
N VAL A 67 -16.89 -8.81 -10.57
CA VAL A 67 -18.21 -9.37 -10.30
C VAL A 67 -18.23 -9.70 -8.83
N ALA A 68 -19.00 -8.94 -8.09
CA ALA A 68 -19.28 -9.21 -6.70
C ALA A 68 -20.21 -10.44 -6.64
N THR A 69 -19.67 -11.59 -6.95
CA THR A 69 -20.14 -12.81 -6.31
C THR A 69 -19.69 -12.62 -4.88
N ASN A 70 -20.63 -12.36 -3.97
CA ASN A 70 -20.34 -12.34 -2.54
C ASN A 70 -19.71 -13.70 -2.22
N PRO A 71 -18.36 -13.81 -2.12
CA PRO A 71 -17.73 -15.11 -2.00
C PRO A 71 -18.21 -15.72 -0.69
N LYS A 72 -18.51 -17.01 -0.72
CA LYS A 72 -18.80 -17.78 0.50
C LYS A 72 -17.69 -17.53 1.50
N MET A 73 -18.05 -17.26 2.73
CA MET A 73 -17.09 -17.02 3.81
C MET A 73 -16.14 -18.22 3.97
N PRO A 74 -14.82 -18.02 3.84
CA PRO A 74 -13.87 -19.09 4.08
C PRO A 74 -13.91 -19.58 5.53
N ALA A 75 -13.73 -20.87 5.78
CA ALA A 75 -13.72 -21.43 7.12
C ALA A 75 -12.70 -20.77 8.06
N LEU A 76 -11.51 -20.41 7.51
CA LEU A 76 -10.48 -19.69 8.26
C LEU A 76 -10.92 -18.29 8.72
N VAL A 77 -11.84 -17.64 8.01
CA VAL A 77 -12.37 -16.35 8.47
C VAL A 77 -13.15 -16.55 9.76
N ALA A 78 -14.04 -17.54 9.81
CA ALA A 78 -14.84 -17.83 11.00
C ALA A 78 -13.99 -18.29 12.19
N SER A 79 -13.01 -19.17 11.94
CA SER A 79 -12.24 -19.82 13.03
C SER A 79 -11.03 -19.01 13.50
N THR A 80 -10.50 -18.09 12.66
CA THR A 80 -9.22 -17.46 12.93
C THR A 80 -9.30 -15.92 12.91
N CYS A 81 -9.96 -15.34 11.89
CA CYS A 81 -9.91 -13.89 11.68
C CYS A 81 -11.00 -13.15 12.48
N SER A 82 -12.17 -13.78 12.61
CA SER A 82 -13.39 -13.11 13.08
C SER A 82 -13.33 -12.63 14.53
N ALA A 83 -12.55 -13.29 15.39
CA ALA A 83 -12.44 -12.92 16.81
C ALA A 83 -11.95 -11.47 17.00
N CYS A 84 -11.04 -11.01 16.13
CA CYS A 84 -10.47 -9.66 16.20
C CYS A 84 -11.04 -8.73 15.13
N HIS A 85 -11.25 -9.23 13.91
CA HIS A 85 -11.68 -8.40 12.78
C HIS A 85 -13.19 -8.44 12.51
N GLY A 86 -13.95 -9.24 13.26
CA GLY A 86 -15.37 -9.48 12.98
C GLY A 86 -15.60 -10.38 11.77
N MET A 87 -16.78 -11.01 11.70
CA MET A 87 -17.14 -11.93 10.62
C MET A 87 -17.11 -11.29 9.23
N THR A 88 -17.52 -10.03 9.15
CA THR A 88 -17.55 -9.26 7.91
C THR A 88 -16.29 -8.41 7.71
N GLY A 89 -15.36 -8.43 8.65
CA GLY A 89 -14.18 -7.55 8.62
C GLY A 89 -14.42 -6.17 9.23
N ILE A 90 -15.51 -5.98 9.97
CA ILE A 90 -15.75 -4.81 10.83
C ILE A 90 -15.44 -5.21 12.26
N SER A 91 -14.33 -4.70 12.77
CA SER A 91 -13.85 -5.04 14.11
C SER A 91 -14.70 -4.37 15.20
N PRO A 92 -15.08 -5.08 16.26
CA PRO A 92 -15.69 -4.47 17.44
C PRO A 92 -14.67 -3.77 18.35
N LEU A 93 -13.38 -3.97 18.11
CA LEU A 93 -12.27 -3.49 18.96
C LEU A 93 -11.44 -2.43 18.23
N GLY A 94 -11.24 -1.27 18.87
CA GLY A 94 -10.63 -0.11 18.25
C GLY A 94 -9.15 -0.27 17.85
N GLU A 95 -8.42 -1.16 18.49
CA GLU A 95 -7.02 -1.49 18.19
C GLU A 95 -6.86 -2.40 16.98
N PHE A 96 -7.87 -3.23 16.67
CA PHE A 96 -7.85 -4.09 15.48
C PHE A 96 -8.51 -3.39 14.29
N PRO A 97 -7.90 -3.45 13.11
CA PRO A 97 -8.43 -2.68 11.98
C PRO A 97 -9.71 -3.27 11.39
N ASN A 98 -10.57 -2.37 10.91
CA ASN A 98 -11.58 -2.70 9.93
C ASN A 98 -10.91 -3.09 8.63
N ILE A 99 -11.21 -4.29 8.12
CA ILE A 99 -10.65 -4.83 6.86
C ILE A 99 -11.73 -5.08 5.80
N ALA A 100 -12.99 -4.85 6.14
CA ALA A 100 -14.13 -4.89 5.22
C ALA A 100 -13.99 -3.85 4.11
N GLY A 101 -14.20 -4.24 2.86
CA GLY A 101 -14.10 -3.38 1.68
C GLY A 101 -12.69 -2.85 1.40
N GLN A 102 -11.67 -3.43 2.02
CA GLN A 102 -10.27 -3.11 1.73
C GLN A 102 -9.84 -3.74 0.42
N GLY A 103 -8.88 -3.12 -0.29
CA GLY A 103 -8.38 -3.65 -1.56
C GLY A 103 -7.77 -5.04 -1.44
N GLU A 104 -8.21 -5.99 -2.29
CA GLU A 104 -7.67 -7.36 -2.31
C GLU A 104 -6.14 -7.38 -2.40
N PRO A 105 -5.49 -6.65 -3.34
CA PRO A 105 -4.03 -6.67 -3.44
C PRO A 105 -3.34 -6.15 -2.18
N TYR A 106 -3.93 -5.16 -1.51
CA TYR A 106 -3.41 -4.65 -0.25
C TYR A 106 -3.52 -5.69 0.87
N LEU A 107 -4.66 -6.38 0.99
CA LEU A 107 -4.85 -7.44 1.99
C LEU A 107 -3.88 -8.59 1.78
N VAL A 108 -3.72 -9.06 0.54
CA VAL A 108 -2.74 -10.10 0.19
C VAL A 108 -1.34 -9.68 0.61
N LYS A 109 -0.94 -8.46 0.21
CA LYS A 109 0.37 -7.92 0.60
C LYS A 109 0.56 -7.88 2.11
N GLN A 110 -0.44 -7.39 2.87
CA GLN A 110 -0.30 -7.29 4.32
C GLN A 110 -0.16 -8.67 4.97
N ILE A 111 -0.92 -9.68 4.54
CA ILE A 111 -0.82 -11.04 5.08
C ILE A 111 0.57 -11.62 4.77
N GLU A 112 1.07 -11.44 3.54
CA GLU A 112 2.43 -11.89 3.19
C GLU A 112 3.51 -11.14 3.95
N ASP A 113 3.36 -9.83 4.15
CA ASP A 113 4.29 -9.01 4.93
C ASP A 113 4.36 -9.46 6.40
N PHE A 114 3.23 -9.85 7.01
CA PHE A 114 3.20 -10.44 8.34
C PHE A 114 3.91 -11.80 8.39
N ARG A 115 3.63 -12.67 7.42
CA ARG A 115 4.27 -14.00 7.32
C ARG A 115 5.78 -13.92 7.14
N ASN A 116 6.24 -12.94 6.38
CA ASN A 116 7.66 -12.73 6.08
C ASN A 116 8.34 -11.80 7.11
N HIS A 117 7.61 -11.36 8.14
CA HIS A 117 8.06 -10.44 9.18
C HIS A 117 8.56 -9.07 8.66
N THR A 118 8.17 -8.70 7.44
CA THR A 118 8.53 -7.42 6.82
C THR A 118 7.62 -6.28 7.28
N ARG A 119 6.45 -6.59 7.85
CA ARG A 119 5.65 -5.66 8.63
C ARG A 119 5.82 -5.95 10.11
N ALA A 120 6.43 -5.01 10.83
CA ALA A 120 6.98 -5.24 12.17
C ALA A 120 6.55 -4.19 13.22
N ASP A 121 5.39 -3.51 13.00
CA ASP A 121 4.81 -2.68 14.05
C ASP A 121 4.42 -3.54 15.28
N PRO A 122 4.25 -2.93 16.47
CA PRO A 122 4.05 -3.69 17.72
C PRO A 122 2.94 -4.74 17.65
N LEU A 123 1.75 -4.40 17.12
CA LEU A 123 0.64 -5.35 16.98
C LEU A 123 0.94 -6.43 15.92
N ALA A 124 1.71 -6.11 14.90
CA ALA A 124 2.16 -7.09 13.91
C ALA A 124 3.00 -8.17 14.59
N LYS A 125 3.99 -7.76 15.38
CA LYS A 125 4.90 -8.70 16.08
C LYS A 125 4.17 -9.54 17.12
N SER A 126 3.32 -8.93 17.93
CA SER A 126 2.67 -9.62 19.05
C SER A 126 1.54 -10.55 18.63
N ILE A 127 0.87 -10.28 17.49
CA ILE A 127 -0.34 -11.00 17.09
C ILE A 127 -0.26 -11.50 15.66
N MET A 128 -0.13 -10.59 14.69
CA MET A 128 -0.36 -10.94 13.29
C MET A 128 0.71 -11.84 12.67
N TRP A 129 1.94 -11.86 13.17
CA TRP A 129 2.96 -12.81 12.72
C TRP A 129 2.53 -14.26 12.96
N GLY A 130 2.07 -14.57 14.19
CA GLY A 130 1.55 -15.89 14.54
C GLY A 130 0.29 -16.24 13.75
N MET A 131 -0.66 -15.30 13.66
CA MET A 131 -1.92 -15.52 12.95
C MET A 131 -1.70 -15.74 11.45
N ALA A 132 -0.87 -14.93 10.80
CA ALA A 132 -0.58 -15.06 9.38
C ALA A 132 0.23 -16.33 9.06
N ALA A 133 1.09 -16.79 9.94
CA ALA A 133 1.84 -18.04 9.78
C ALA A 133 0.94 -19.26 9.63
N MET A 134 -0.23 -19.26 10.31
CA MET A 134 -1.21 -20.35 10.25
C MET A 134 -2.03 -20.39 8.95
N ILE A 135 -2.00 -19.32 8.14
CA ILE A 135 -2.79 -19.25 6.90
C ILE A 135 -2.03 -19.96 5.77
N PRO A 136 -2.55 -21.04 5.16
CA PRO A 136 -1.95 -21.65 3.98
C PRO A 136 -1.83 -20.63 2.83
N ARG A 137 -0.68 -20.57 2.14
CA ARG A 137 -0.44 -19.56 1.09
C ARG A 137 -1.52 -19.55 0.00
N ASN A 138 -2.01 -20.72 -0.39
CA ASN A 138 -3.08 -20.85 -1.37
C ASN A 138 -4.46 -20.35 -0.89
N LYS A 139 -4.61 -20.04 0.42
CA LYS A 139 -5.84 -19.49 1.01
C LYS A 139 -5.78 -17.97 1.21
N ILE A 140 -4.63 -17.35 1.13
CA ILE A 140 -4.46 -15.91 1.38
C ILE A 140 -5.37 -15.08 0.46
N ARG A 141 -5.35 -15.38 -0.84
CA ARG A 141 -6.15 -14.64 -1.82
C ARG A 141 -7.66 -14.86 -1.64
N GLU A 142 -8.08 -16.06 -1.27
CA GLU A 142 -9.49 -16.38 -0.99
C GLU A 142 -10.01 -15.53 0.18
N ILE A 143 -9.24 -15.45 1.27
CA ILE A 143 -9.55 -14.62 2.44
C ILE A 143 -9.57 -13.13 2.07
N ALA A 144 -8.59 -12.66 1.32
CA ALA A 144 -8.51 -11.28 0.88
C ALA A 144 -9.70 -10.88 -0.01
N LEU A 145 -10.10 -11.74 -0.96
CA LEU A 145 -11.28 -11.53 -1.80
C LEU A 145 -12.57 -11.48 -0.98
N TYR A 146 -12.70 -12.34 0.03
CA TYR A 146 -13.85 -12.31 0.92
C TYR A 146 -13.99 -10.96 1.62
N PHE A 147 -12.94 -10.48 2.31
CA PHE A 147 -13.01 -9.19 3.00
C PHE A 147 -13.12 -8.00 2.04
N ALA A 148 -12.49 -8.07 0.86
CA ALA A 148 -12.61 -7.03 -0.16
C ALA A 148 -14.03 -6.90 -0.70
N SER A 149 -14.80 -7.99 -0.73
CA SER A 149 -16.20 -8.00 -1.18
C SER A 149 -17.18 -7.47 -0.14
N GLN A 150 -16.78 -7.37 1.12
CA GLN A 150 -17.65 -6.91 2.20
C GLN A 150 -17.88 -5.40 2.11
N LYS A 151 -19.05 -4.95 2.59
CA LYS A 151 -19.32 -3.52 2.73
C LYS A 151 -18.37 -2.92 3.75
N GLY A 152 -17.60 -1.91 3.36
CA GLY A 152 -16.68 -1.22 4.28
C GLY A 152 -17.40 -0.65 5.50
N ALA A 153 -16.68 -0.55 6.62
CA ALA A 153 -17.22 0.02 7.84
C ALA A 153 -17.82 1.41 7.58
N PRO A 154 -18.99 1.70 8.14
CA PRO A 154 -19.58 3.04 8.08
C PRO A 154 -18.77 4.01 8.91
N GLY A 155 -18.81 5.30 8.54
CA GLY A 155 -18.27 6.37 9.37
C GLY A 155 -18.98 6.42 10.73
N GLN A 156 -18.23 6.76 11.76
CA GLN A 156 -18.71 6.89 13.13
C GLN A 156 -18.49 8.33 13.64
N PRO A 157 -19.32 8.81 14.55
CA PRO A 157 -19.13 10.14 15.14
C PRO A 157 -17.77 10.29 15.83
N ALA A 158 -17.18 11.48 15.73
CA ALA A 158 -15.95 11.85 16.41
C ALA A 158 -16.02 13.31 16.87
N ASN A 159 -15.02 13.78 17.62
CA ASN A 159 -14.95 15.17 18.10
C ASN A 159 -14.97 16.15 16.91
N PRO A 160 -15.96 17.06 16.80
CA PRO A 160 -16.13 17.92 15.63
C PRO A 160 -14.94 18.83 15.35
N LYS A 161 -14.24 19.32 16.38
CA LYS A 161 -13.07 20.19 16.23
C LYS A 161 -11.91 19.39 15.61
N LEU A 162 -11.69 18.16 16.07
CA LEU A 162 -10.67 17.27 15.49
C LEU A 162 -11.03 16.86 14.05
N VAL A 163 -12.31 16.56 13.79
CA VAL A 163 -12.80 16.23 12.45
C VAL A 163 -12.55 17.39 11.49
N ALA A 164 -12.87 18.62 11.86
CA ALA A 164 -12.62 19.80 11.02
C ALA A 164 -11.13 20.02 10.72
N ALA A 165 -10.27 19.89 11.73
CA ALA A 165 -8.83 19.99 11.57
C ALA A 165 -8.27 18.85 10.71
N GLY A 166 -8.71 17.61 10.96
CA GLY A 166 -8.32 16.44 10.18
C GLY A 166 -8.76 16.54 8.72
N ARG A 167 -9.99 17.04 8.46
CA ARG A 167 -10.48 17.27 7.11
C ARG A 167 -9.60 18.28 6.36
N LYS A 168 -9.22 19.38 6.98
CA LYS A 168 -8.32 20.38 6.38
C LYS A 168 -7.01 19.73 5.93
N LEU A 169 -6.36 18.97 6.82
CA LEU A 169 -5.10 18.26 6.51
C LEU A 169 -5.30 17.18 5.44
N TYR A 170 -6.37 16.40 5.56
CA TYR A 170 -6.64 15.29 4.63
C TYR A 170 -6.85 15.79 3.20
N MET A 171 -7.61 16.87 3.03
CA MET A 171 -7.97 17.43 1.73
C MET A 171 -6.91 18.37 1.16
N GLY A 172 -6.20 19.13 1.99
CA GLY A 172 -5.26 20.17 1.57
C GLY A 172 -3.79 19.88 1.84
N GLY A 173 -3.48 18.98 2.76
CA GLY A 173 -2.12 18.86 3.28
C GLY A 173 -1.71 20.08 4.13
N GLU A 174 -0.40 20.28 4.28
CA GLU A 174 0.21 21.46 4.93
C GLU A 174 1.44 21.87 4.13
N ILE A 175 1.34 22.99 3.44
CA ILE A 175 2.39 23.45 2.51
C ILE A 175 3.67 23.81 3.26
N ALA A 176 3.54 24.46 4.42
CA ALA A 176 4.69 24.88 5.23
C ALA A 176 5.58 23.70 5.66
N ASP A 177 4.95 22.55 5.91
CA ASP A 177 5.63 21.33 6.33
C ASP A 177 5.94 20.40 5.14
N HIS A 178 5.64 20.82 3.91
CA HIS A 178 5.70 19.95 2.71
C HIS A 178 4.92 18.64 2.91
N LEU A 179 3.81 18.69 3.62
CA LEU A 179 2.92 17.55 3.84
C LEU A 179 1.89 17.49 2.71
N PRO A 180 1.90 16.45 1.88
CA PRO A 180 0.94 16.31 0.79
C PRO A 180 -0.48 16.02 1.33
N ALA A 181 -1.50 16.38 0.56
CA ALA A 181 -2.88 16.02 0.87
C ALA A 181 -3.06 14.50 0.83
N CYS A 182 -3.63 13.91 1.88
CA CYS A 182 -3.85 12.47 1.99
C CYS A 182 -4.79 11.96 0.89
N MET A 183 -5.75 12.82 0.48
CA MET A 183 -6.69 12.52 -0.58
C MET A 183 -6.04 12.23 -1.94
N ALA A 184 -4.85 12.75 -2.19
CA ALA A 184 -4.15 12.54 -3.46
C ALA A 184 -3.86 11.06 -3.71
N CYS A 185 -3.60 10.29 -2.65
CA CYS A 185 -3.34 8.86 -2.73
C CYS A 185 -4.51 8.01 -2.22
N HIS A 186 -5.16 8.43 -1.13
CA HIS A 186 -6.23 7.63 -0.51
C HIS A 186 -7.64 7.98 -1.03
N GLY A 187 -7.74 8.91 -1.98
CA GLY A 187 -9.00 9.38 -2.55
C GLY A 187 -9.75 10.37 -1.62
N ALA A 188 -10.58 11.24 -2.19
CA ALA A 188 -11.32 12.27 -1.45
C ALA A 188 -12.28 11.69 -0.39
N THR A 189 -12.80 10.48 -0.64
CA THR A 189 -13.69 9.75 0.27
C THR A 189 -12.98 8.69 1.12
N GLY A 190 -11.66 8.63 1.09
CA GLY A 190 -10.87 7.66 1.86
C GLY A 190 -11.04 6.20 1.42
N ARG A 191 -11.62 5.93 0.24
CA ARG A 191 -11.84 4.55 -0.24
C ARG A 191 -10.60 3.87 -0.78
N GLY A 192 -9.49 4.63 -0.88
CA GLY A 192 -8.25 4.15 -1.47
C GLY A 192 -8.23 4.21 -2.99
N LEU A 193 -7.06 4.04 -3.56
CA LEU A 193 -6.83 3.91 -5.01
C LEU A 193 -6.06 2.62 -5.27
N LEU A 194 -6.78 1.63 -5.78
CA LEU A 194 -6.20 0.30 -6.05
C LEU A 194 -5.16 0.36 -7.19
N PRO A 195 -4.15 -0.48 -7.13
CA PRO A 195 -3.91 -1.53 -6.13
C PRO A 195 -3.07 -1.09 -4.93
N TRP A 196 -2.52 0.14 -4.95
CA TRP A 196 -1.41 0.55 -4.09
C TRP A 196 -1.83 1.25 -2.79
N PHE A 197 -2.90 2.05 -2.84
CA PHE A 197 -3.28 2.90 -1.73
C PHE A 197 -4.51 2.34 -1.01
N PRO A 198 -4.41 2.02 0.28
CA PRO A 198 -5.48 1.37 1.01
C PRO A 198 -6.67 2.29 1.30
N ARG A 199 -7.82 1.65 1.52
CA ARG A 199 -8.99 2.28 2.11
C ARG A 199 -8.68 2.71 3.54
N LEU A 200 -9.04 3.95 3.87
CA LEU A 200 -8.96 4.53 5.21
C LEU A 200 -10.34 4.80 5.82
N ALA A 201 -11.36 5.04 4.97
CA ALA A 201 -12.71 5.43 5.40
C ALA A 201 -13.30 4.43 6.40
N GLY A 202 -13.83 4.96 7.51
CA GLY A 202 -14.43 4.19 8.58
C GLY A 202 -13.44 3.43 9.46
N GLN A 203 -12.13 3.72 9.35
CA GLN A 203 -11.13 3.04 10.17
C GLN A 203 -11.14 3.55 11.62
N HIS A 204 -10.78 2.69 12.56
CA HIS A 204 -10.70 3.05 13.98
C HIS A 204 -9.61 4.09 14.24
N GLN A 205 -9.94 5.11 15.07
CA GLN A 205 -9.02 6.19 15.41
C GLN A 205 -7.73 5.66 16.05
N ALA A 206 -7.87 4.76 17.04
CA ALA A 206 -6.71 4.17 17.73
C ALA A 206 -5.77 3.46 16.75
N TYR A 207 -6.33 2.65 15.83
CA TYR A 207 -5.54 1.97 14.82
C TYR A 207 -4.84 2.94 13.86
N VAL A 208 -5.53 3.99 13.38
CA VAL A 208 -4.93 4.99 12.48
C VAL A 208 -3.77 5.71 13.16
N ILE A 209 -3.95 6.15 14.41
CA ILE A 209 -2.89 6.80 15.19
C ILE A 209 -1.69 5.86 15.35
N ALA A 210 -1.93 4.62 15.77
CA ALA A 210 -0.88 3.63 15.98
C ALA A 210 -0.08 3.37 14.68
N GLN A 211 -0.76 3.28 13.53
CA GLN A 211 -0.09 3.05 12.26
C GLN A 211 0.71 4.27 11.76
N LEU A 212 0.17 5.48 11.91
CA LEU A 212 0.91 6.70 11.58
C LEU A 212 2.15 6.84 12.47
N GLN A 213 2.01 6.57 13.77
CA GLN A 213 3.15 6.57 14.69
C GLN A 213 4.18 5.50 14.30
N ALA A 214 3.75 4.28 13.98
CA ALA A 214 4.64 3.19 13.58
C ALA A 214 5.43 3.50 12.29
N PHE A 215 4.82 4.19 11.32
CA PHE A 215 5.53 4.70 10.15
C PHE A 215 6.53 5.80 10.52
N LYS A 216 6.14 6.75 11.38
CA LYS A 216 7.01 7.83 11.86
C LYS A 216 8.23 7.29 12.58
N ASP A 217 8.04 6.33 13.48
CA ASP A 217 9.10 5.71 14.28
C ASP A 217 9.85 4.63 13.52
N LYS A 218 9.47 4.37 12.26
CA LYS A 218 10.07 3.35 11.39
C LYS A 218 10.00 1.93 11.97
N THR A 219 9.06 1.66 12.88
CA THR A 219 8.74 0.30 13.33
C THR A 219 7.87 -0.43 12.30
N ARG A 220 7.17 0.33 11.44
CA ARG A 220 6.50 -0.17 10.24
C ARG A 220 7.22 0.36 9.00
N THR A 221 7.81 -0.55 8.20
CA THR A 221 8.67 -0.20 7.05
C THR A 221 8.26 -0.89 5.75
N ASN A 222 7.10 -1.54 5.73
CA ASN A 222 6.61 -2.30 4.58
C ASN A 222 5.92 -1.47 3.49
N ASP A 223 5.99 -0.15 3.61
CA ASP A 223 5.47 0.81 2.63
C ASP A 223 6.40 0.92 1.41
N PRO A 224 5.89 0.72 0.17
CA PRO A 224 6.69 0.88 -1.02
C PRO A 224 7.33 2.28 -1.10
N HIS A 225 8.60 2.32 -1.48
CA HIS A 225 9.35 3.58 -1.65
C HIS A 225 9.36 4.50 -0.43
N ALA A 226 9.13 3.99 0.77
CA ALA A 226 9.05 4.75 2.02
C ALA A 226 8.01 5.90 2.01
N ILE A 227 6.95 5.80 1.19
CA ILE A 227 5.95 6.86 1.01
C ILE A 227 5.31 7.24 2.34
N MET A 228 4.75 6.25 3.06
CA MET A 228 4.07 6.55 4.33
C MET A 228 5.03 6.95 5.44
N ARG A 229 6.24 6.41 5.48
CA ARG A 229 7.28 6.86 6.42
C ARG A 229 7.68 8.30 6.19
N THR A 230 7.77 8.74 4.93
CA THR A 230 8.07 10.12 4.56
C THR A 230 6.93 11.06 4.98
N VAL A 231 5.69 10.68 4.71
CA VAL A 231 4.49 11.47 5.09
C VAL A 231 4.33 11.52 6.61
N ALA A 232 4.34 10.37 7.28
CA ALA A 232 4.12 10.28 8.72
C ALA A 232 5.24 10.95 9.53
N GLY A 233 6.48 10.94 9.03
CA GLY A 233 7.61 11.62 9.64
C GLY A 233 7.39 13.12 9.85
N LYS A 234 6.55 13.74 9.02
CA LYS A 234 6.21 15.17 9.07
C LYS A 234 5.03 15.48 10.01
N LEU A 235 4.26 14.48 10.42
CA LEU A 235 3.07 14.69 11.24
C LEU A 235 3.43 14.88 12.72
N SER A 236 2.81 15.85 13.37
CA SER A 236 2.74 15.93 14.81
C SER A 236 1.70 14.96 15.37
N THR A 237 1.79 14.63 16.67
CA THR A 237 0.79 13.79 17.35
C THR A 237 -0.62 14.37 17.26
N ALA A 238 -0.75 15.71 17.39
CA ALA A 238 -2.03 16.40 17.25
C ALA A 238 -2.62 16.26 15.84
N GLN A 239 -1.79 16.35 14.80
CA GLN A 239 -2.21 16.13 13.40
C GLN A 239 -2.62 14.69 13.15
N MET A 240 -1.90 13.71 13.70
CA MET A 240 -2.28 12.30 13.61
C MET A 240 -3.64 12.04 14.26
N THR A 241 -3.89 12.62 15.43
CA THR A 241 -5.17 12.51 16.14
C THR A 241 -6.31 13.14 15.33
N ALA A 242 -6.08 14.32 14.76
CA ALA A 242 -7.07 15.01 13.93
C ALA A 242 -7.38 14.20 12.65
N LEU A 243 -6.36 13.71 11.94
CA LEU A 243 -6.52 12.85 10.76
C LEU A 243 -7.29 11.57 11.08
N ALA A 244 -6.98 10.93 12.20
CA ALA A 244 -7.66 9.73 12.67
C ALA A 244 -9.14 9.99 12.93
N ALA A 245 -9.46 11.11 13.60
CA ALA A 245 -10.85 11.51 13.85
C ALA A 245 -11.63 11.74 12.54
N TYR A 246 -11.02 12.41 11.55
CA TYR A 246 -11.66 12.62 10.25
C TYR A 246 -11.87 11.31 9.48
N VAL A 247 -10.84 10.50 9.37
CA VAL A 247 -10.89 9.19 8.67
C VAL A 247 -11.97 8.28 9.26
N HIS A 248 -12.15 8.33 10.58
CA HIS A 248 -13.17 7.57 11.30
C HIS A 248 -14.61 7.97 10.91
N THR A 249 -14.81 9.21 10.49
CA THR A 249 -16.14 9.72 10.08
C THR A 249 -16.48 9.49 8.60
N LEU A 250 -15.57 9.01 7.80
CA LEU A 250 -15.76 8.81 6.34
C LEU A 250 -16.60 7.58 5.99
#